data_54960ea2acf67ce77748faf33d972d83
#
_entry.id   54960ea2acf67ce77748faf33d972d83
#
_cell.length_a   1.000
_cell.length_b   1.000
_cell.length_c   1.000
_cell.angle_alpha   90.00
_cell.angle_beta   90.00
_cell.angle_gamma   90.00
#
_symmetry.space_group_name_H-M   'P 1'
#
loop_
_entity.id
_entity.type
_entity.pdbx_description
1 polymer ?
#
loop_
_entity_poly.entity_id
_entity_poly.type
_entity_poly.pdbx_seq_one_letter_code
_entity_poly.pdbx_strand_id
1 'polypeptide(L)'
;MAPPTITAWDLNTNTLITHLQAMAPSYSVRLNDAGEFTLKIDLTDALAAQQAAVILALDGIPFKVVFSNKAESIQYSGIAWNTTMNSNEPVLTIAGKGLTSYFTQVTATKSYNASISPAQLLSNVVTDTQNQPGANIRLTPRLALNSPPPNITPSYTANQYVTAAQIIADCTAAITPGSGGVDYYVTDAFINGAPAHTFNIAAPRCGRDSTSSGATVNLTQAIRWDWPKNAAASGNQAIVVGAGSGGVQPKSIKDSPLPRGGLGQPPLLQMVYQYNQVSSQTQLDAIANGNIQMFGRPVSVPVITLPVDYAPLPLGSFQIGDDVRVYSPTSPWFPRGLSEWWRIAAYTVTYPDEGVATYQLTLNRPPVF
;
A
#
# COMPACT_ATOMS: atom_id res chain seq x y z
N MET A 1 16.07 16.11 9.73
CA MET A 1 16.69 14.83 9.24
C MET A 1 17.43 15.14 7.93
N ALA A 2 18.62 14.59 7.70
CA ALA A 2 19.33 14.77 6.42
C ALA A 2 18.55 14.06 5.29
N PRO A 3 18.67 14.53 4.03
CA PRO A 3 18.08 13.85 2.90
C PRO A 3 18.66 12.42 2.77
N PRO A 4 17.88 11.48 2.21
CA PRO A 4 18.32 10.10 2.04
C PRO A 4 19.45 10.01 1.01
N THR A 5 20.30 9.03 1.16
CA THR A 5 21.18 8.56 0.08
C THR A 5 20.33 7.73 -0.88
N ILE A 6 20.41 8.03 -2.16
CA ILE A 6 19.63 7.34 -3.19
C ILE A 6 20.58 6.58 -4.11
N THR A 7 20.25 5.33 -4.38
CA THR A 7 21.05 4.42 -5.22
C THR A 7 20.19 3.70 -6.23
N ALA A 8 20.72 3.50 -7.42
CA ALA A 8 20.12 2.71 -8.48
C ALA A 8 20.78 1.32 -8.54
N TRP A 9 19.98 0.27 -8.68
CA TRP A 9 20.42 -1.13 -8.69
C TRP A 9 19.77 -1.87 -9.84
N ASP A 10 20.49 -2.80 -10.41
CA ASP A 10 19.90 -3.73 -11.39
C ASP A 10 18.82 -4.59 -10.73
N LEU A 11 17.69 -4.72 -11.41
CA LEU A 11 16.50 -5.36 -10.84
C LEU A 11 16.70 -6.87 -10.63
N ASN A 12 17.39 -7.55 -11.52
CA ASN A 12 17.58 -8.99 -11.52
C ASN A 12 18.85 -9.44 -10.78
N THR A 13 19.99 -8.80 -11.09
CA THR A 13 21.29 -9.17 -10.51
C THR A 13 21.51 -8.59 -9.13
N ASN A 14 20.78 -7.51 -8.79
CA ASN A 14 20.94 -6.75 -7.56
C ASN A 14 22.34 -6.12 -7.44
N THR A 15 22.92 -5.74 -8.57
CA THR A 15 24.21 -5.04 -8.65
C THR A 15 23.97 -3.55 -8.61
N LEU A 16 24.80 -2.82 -7.86
CA LEU A 16 24.77 -1.35 -7.83
C LEU A 16 25.10 -0.81 -9.22
N ILE A 17 24.21 0.03 -9.76
CA ILE A 17 24.41 0.74 -11.03
C ILE A 17 25.12 2.06 -10.76
N THR A 18 24.55 2.91 -9.91
CA THR A 18 25.11 4.21 -9.56
C THR A 18 24.45 4.80 -8.31
N HIS A 19 25.11 5.81 -7.73
CA HIS A 19 24.48 6.71 -6.76
C HIS A 19 23.72 7.80 -7.51
N LEU A 20 22.67 8.35 -6.91
CA LEU A 20 21.85 9.40 -7.51
C LEU A 20 21.83 10.63 -6.60
N GLN A 21 22.30 11.74 -7.11
CA GLN A 21 22.19 13.04 -6.46
C GLN A 21 20.85 13.66 -6.85
N ALA A 22 19.84 13.46 -6.01
CA ALA A 22 18.46 13.85 -6.32
C ALA A 22 18.03 15.11 -5.57
N MET A 23 17.28 15.95 -6.25
CA MET A 23 16.53 17.08 -5.71
C MET A 23 15.11 16.63 -5.36
N ALA A 24 14.57 17.22 -4.28
CA ALA A 24 13.18 17.03 -3.83
C ALA A 24 12.68 15.57 -3.89
N PRO A 25 13.44 14.57 -3.41
CA PRO A 25 13.01 13.19 -3.48
C PRO A 25 11.79 12.96 -2.57
N SER A 26 10.83 12.20 -3.08
CA SER A 26 9.67 11.77 -2.30
C SER A 26 9.35 10.31 -2.53
N TYR A 27 8.82 9.64 -1.52
CA TYR A 27 8.32 8.28 -1.62
C TYR A 27 7.11 8.07 -0.74
N SER A 28 6.25 7.13 -1.11
CA SER A 28 5.11 6.71 -0.30
C SER A 28 5.15 5.21 -0.01
N VAL A 29 4.79 4.86 1.21
CA VAL A 29 4.57 3.48 1.65
C VAL A 29 3.08 3.30 1.89
N ARG A 30 2.49 2.25 1.32
CA ARG A 30 1.06 1.95 1.40
C ARG A 30 0.83 0.52 1.87
N LEU A 31 -0.20 0.35 2.65
CA LEU A 31 -0.69 -0.97 3.03
C LEU A 31 -1.43 -1.60 1.86
N ASN A 32 -1.12 -2.84 1.54
CA ASN A 32 -1.77 -3.60 0.46
C ASN A 32 -1.65 -2.95 -0.93
N ASP A 33 -0.63 -2.10 -1.12
CA ASP A 33 -0.37 -1.41 -2.37
C ASP A 33 1.13 -1.16 -2.55
N ALA A 34 1.54 -0.82 -3.77
CA ALA A 34 2.95 -0.61 -4.10
C ALA A 34 3.53 0.70 -3.56
N GLY A 35 2.68 1.71 -3.33
CA GLY A 35 3.18 3.06 -3.14
C GLY A 35 3.87 3.61 -4.39
N GLU A 36 4.48 4.78 -4.29
CA GLU A 36 5.11 5.46 -5.42
C GLU A 36 6.31 6.28 -4.97
N PHE A 37 7.19 6.64 -5.88
CA PHE A 37 8.26 7.57 -5.63
C PHE A 37 8.54 8.46 -6.85
N THR A 38 9.10 9.63 -6.59
CA THR A 38 9.64 10.51 -7.61
C THR A 38 10.91 11.18 -7.10
N LEU A 39 11.81 11.44 -8.01
CA LEU A 39 13.03 12.22 -7.76
C LEU A 39 13.44 12.96 -9.03
N LYS A 40 14.18 14.05 -8.86
CA LYS A 40 14.71 14.88 -9.93
C LYS A 40 16.22 14.93 -9.84
N ILE A 41 16.90 14.92 -10.97
CA ILE A 41 18.36 15.06 -11.07
C ILE A 41 18.64 16.32 -11.88
N ASP A 42 19.40 17.25 -11.30
CA ASP A 42 19.82 18.48 -11.97
C ASP A 42 20.95 18.17 -12.97
N LEU A 43 20.69 18.36 -14.24
CA LEU A 43 21.67 18.11 -15.30
C LEU A 43 22.66 19.25 -15.47
N THR A 44 22.51 20.36 -14.76
CA THR A 44 23.50 21.45 -14.72
C THR A 44 24.65 21.16 -13.75
N ASP A 45 24.45 20.29 -12.76
CA ASP A 45 25.52 19.77 -11.91
C ASP A 45 26.29 18.67 -12.63
N ALA A 46 27.62 18.81 -12.71
CA ALA A 46 28.45 17.89 -13.49
C ALA A 46 28.44 16.44 -12.97
N LEU A 47 28.38 16.24 -11.64
CA LEU A 47 28.33 14.91 -11.04
C LEU A 47 26.94 14.29 -11.23
N ALA A 48 25.89 15.05 -11.00
CA ALA A 48 24.53 14.60 -11.22
C ALA A 48 24.27 14.25 -12.70
N ALA A 49 24.80 15.05 -13.64
CA ALA A 49 24.71 14.77 -15.06
C ALA A 49 25.43 13.47 -15.47
N GLN A 50 26.58 13.15 -14.87
CA GLN A 50 27.27 11.87 -15.09
C GLN A 50 26.42 10.68 -14.57
N GLN A 51 25.82 10.81 -13.39
CA GLN A 51 24.93 9.79 -12.84
C GLN A 51 23.68 9.61 -13.71
N ALA A 52 23.08 10.72 -14.19
CA ALA A 52 21.96 10.69 -15.11
C ALA A 52 22.29 9.99 -16.43
N ALA A 53 23.50 10.22 -16.98
CA ALA A 53 23.95 9.57 -18.21
C ALA A 53 23.99 8.04 -18.08
N VAL A 54 24.39 7.51 -16.90
CA VAL A 54 24.36 6.08 -16.62
C VAL A 54 22.93 5.54 -16.64
N ILE A 55 21.97 6.25 -16.07
CA ILE A 55 20.55 5.87 -16.09
C ILE A 55 19.97 5.93 -17.50
N LEU A 56 20.29 6.97 -18.25
CA LEU A 56 19.84 7.13 -19.63
C LEU A 56 20.39 6.03 -20.56
N ALA A 57 21.60 5.55 -20.29
CA ALA A 57 22.20 4.43 -21.03
C ALA A 57 21.45 3.08 -20.82
N LEU A 58 20.56 2.97 -19.83
CA LEU A 58 19.70 1.80 -19.66
C LEU A 58 18.56 1.75 -20.71
N ASP A 59 18.32 2.82 -21.45
CA ASP A 59 17.37 2.91 -22.56
C ASP A 59 15.97 2.39 -22.22
N GLY A 60 15.45 2.81 -21.07
CA GLY A 60 14.11 2.43 -20.60
C GLY A 60 14.02 1.06 -19.90
N ILE A 61 15.13 0.38 -19.70
CA ILE A 61 15.13 -0.85 -18.88
C ILE A 61 14.79 -0.47 -17.43
N PRO A 62 13.78 -1.13 -16.80
CA PRO A 62 13.43 -0.84 -15.42
C PRO A 62 14.54 -1.23 -14.45
N PHE A 63 14.76 -0.40 -13.45
CA PHE A 63 15.79 -0.61 -12.43
C PHE A 63 15.22 -0.31 -11.03
N LYS A 64 15.90 -0.80 -10.01
CA LYS A 64 15.53 -0.58 -8.62
C LYS A 64 16.11 0.72 -8.10
N VAL A 65 15.31 1.51 -7.39
CA VAL A 65 15.75 2.71 -6.66
C VAL A 65 15.59 2.46 -5.17
N VAL A 66 16.67 2.72 -4.41
CA VAL A 66 16.72 2.49 -2.97
C VAL A 66 17.01 3.81 -2.27
N PHE A 67 16.15 4.15 -1.31
CA PHE A 67 16.28 5.30 -0.41
C PHE A 67 16.82 4.80 0.93
N SER A 68 17.98 5.27 1.36
CA SER A 68 18.59 4.85 2.63
C SER A 68 19.00 6.07 3.46
N ASN A 69 19.01 5.90 4.78
CA ASN A 69 19.53 6.90 5.69
C ASN A 69 21.06 6.73 5.88
N LYS A 70 21.69 7.70 6.57
CA LYS A 70 23.14 7.67 6.84
C LYS A 70 23.60 6.46 7.67
N ALA A 71 22.69 5.78 8.36
CA ALA A 71 22.96 4.56 9.11
C ALA A 71 22.79 3.30 8.25
N GLU A 72 22.71 3.44 6.93
CA GLU A 72 22.56 2.35 5.95
C GLU A 72 21.26 1.54 6.11
N SER A 73 20.29 2.06 6.84
CA SER A 73 18.96 1.44 6.86
C SER A 73 18.13 1.91 5.66
N ILE A 74 17.54 0.96 4.96
CA ILE A 74 16.67 1.28 3.83
C ILE A 74 15.34 1.80 4.35
N GLN A 75 14.92 2.96 3.86
CA GLN A 75 13.63 3.58 4.17
C GLN A 75 12.56 3.17 3.16
N TYR A 76 12.97 2.97 1.90
CA TYR A 76 12.06 2.61 0.81
C TYR A 76 12.83 2.02 -0.37
N SER A 77 12.21 1.08 -1.07
CA SER A 77 12.69 0.56 -2.35
C SER A 77 11.54 0.48 -3.35
N GLY A 78 11.83 0.88 -4.58
CA GLY A 78 10.86 0.84 -5.67
C GLY A 78 11.50 0.53 -7.02
N ILE A 79 10.68 0.36 -8.03
CA ILE A 79 11.09 0.14 -9.42
C ILE A 79 10.81 1.41 -10.20
N ALA A 80 11.86 1.95 -10.84
CA ALA A 80 11.74 3.04 -11.78
C ALA A 80 11.12 2.51 -13.08
N TRP A 81 9.92 2.99 -13.38
CA TRP A 81 9.19 2.63 -14.59
C TRP A 81 9.30 3.71 -15.66
N ASN A 82 9.52 4.96 -15.23
CA ASN A 82 9.52 6.11 -16.13
C ASN A 82 10.73 7.01 -15.84
N THR A 83 11.41 7.38 -16.91
CA THR A 83 12.39 8.46 -16.93
C THR A 83 11.93 9.51 -17.93
N THR A 84 11.92 10.78 -17.53
CA THR A 84 11.43 11.87 -18.38
C THR A 84 12.42 13.03 -18.37
N MET A 85 12.76 13.52 -19.54
CA MET A 85 13.49 14.76 -19.75
C MET A 85 12.59 15.77 -20.45
N ASN A 86 12.79 17.04 -20.11
CA ASN A 86 12.05 18.15 -20.70
C ASN A 86 13.06 19.17 -21.26
N SER A 87 12.85 19.63 -22.49
CA SER A 87 13.71 20.62 -23.13
C SER A 87 13.70 21.99 -22.45
N ASN A 88 12.66 22.28 -21.64
CA ASN A 88 12.52 23.57 -20.97
C ASN A 88 13.28 23.65 -19.64
N GLU A 89 13.62 22.50 -19.06
CA GLU A 89 14.33 22.40 -17.79
C GLU A 89 15.44 21.35 -17.91
N PRO A 90 16.68 21.64 -17.53
CA PRO A 90 17.78 20.68 -17.56
C PRO A 90 17.66 19.68 -16.40
N VAL A 91 16.56 18.95 -16.33
CA VAL A 91 16.24 18.02 -15.24
C VAL A 91 15.83 16.67 -15.81
N LEU A 92 16.41 15.61 -15.26
CA LEU A 92 15.93 14.24 -15.43
C LEU A 92 14.99 13.90 -14.28
N THR A 93 13.73 13.61 -14.57
CA THR A 93 12.77 13.10 -13.61
C THR A 93 12.71 11.58 -13.68
N ILE A 94 12.88 10.91 -12.53
CA ILE A 94 12.72 9.46 -12.39
C ILE A 94 11.51 9.23 -11.51
N ALA A 95 10.54 8.47 -12.02
CA ALA A 95 9.32 8.12 -11.30
C ALA A 95 9.08 6.61 -11.34
N GLY A 96 8.53 6.11 -10.25
CA GLY A 96 8.28 4.68 -10.13
C GLY A 96 7.32 4.33 -9.00
N LYS A 97 7.19 3.03 -8.80
CA LYS A 97 6.33 2.46 -7.76
C LYS A 97 7.10 1.44 -6.94
N GLY A 98 6.59 1.11 -5.75
CA GLY A 98 7.16 0.07 -4.90
C GLY A 98 7.29 -1.27 -5.61
N LEU A 99 8.10 -2.16 -5.05
CA LEU A 99 8.48 -3.45 -5.67
C LEU A 99 7.28 -4.31 -6.07
N THR A 100 6.18 -4.23 -5.34
CA THR A 100 4.97 -5.01 -5.62
C THR A 100 4.27 -4.60 -6.93
N SER A 101 4.61 -3.42 -7.48
CA SER A 101 4.16 -3.02 -8.82
C SER A 101 4.61 -3.96 -9.93
N TYR A 102 5.68 -4.72 -9.71
CA TYR A 102 6.15 -5.74 -10.64
C TYR A 102 5.09 -6.80 -10.95
N PHE A 103 4.27 -7.15 -9.96
CA PHE A 103 3.22 -8.16 -10.10
C PHE A 103 2.10 -7.77 -11.08
N THR A 104 2.00 -6.50 -11.45
CA THR A 104 1.08 -6.05 -12.51
C THR A 104 1.57 -6.41 -13.92
N GLN A 105 2.86 -6.68 -14.06
CA GLN A 105 3.52 -6.97 -15.34
C GLN A 105 3.69 -8.47 -15.60
N VAL A 106 3.40 -9.32 -14.60
CA VAL A 106 3.64 -10.76 -14.69
C VAL A 106 2.34 -11.52 -14.41
N THR A 107 2.04 -12.50 -15.26
CA THR A 107 0.87 -13.37 -15.09
C THR A 107 1.21 -14.62 -14.27
N ALA A 108 0.23 -15.15 -13.55
CA ALA A 108 0.36 -16.42 -12.87
C ALA A 108 0.45 -17.58 -13.91
N THR A 109 1.46 -18.42 -13.77
CA THR A 109 1.67 -19.59 -14.65
C THR A 109 1.16 -20.89 -14.05
N LYS A 110 0.74 -20.87 -12.79
CA LYS A 110 0.13 -22.01 -12.09
C LYS A 110 -1.36 -21.81 -11.88
N SER A 111 -2.08 -22.91 -11.78
CA SER A 111 -3.48 -22.91 -11.41
C SER A 111 -3.61 -22.99 -9.88
N TYR A 112 -4.53 -22.18 -9.33
CA TYR A 112 -4.89 -22.17 -7.92
C TYR A 112 -6.40 -22.43 -7.80
N ASN A 113 -6.77 -23.68 -7.51
CA ASN A 113 -8.15 -24.13 -7.42
C ASN A 113 -8.42 -25.07 -6.24
N ALA A 114 -7.41 -25.32 -5.40
CA ALA A 114 -7.56 -26.10 -4.19
C ALA A 114 -7.90 -25.19 -2.99
N SER A 115 -8.51 -25.77 -1.94
CA SER A 115 -8.78 -25.08 -0.70
C SER A 115 -7.47 -24.66 -0.03
N ILE A 116 -7.29 -23.36 0.18
CA ILE A 116 -6.05 -22.75 0.68
C ILE A 116 -6.36 -21.49 1.50
N SER A 117 -5.54 -21.16 2.51
CA SER A 117 -5.67 -19.88 3.17
C SER A 117 -5.25 -18.73 2.25
N PRO A 118 -5.92 -17.56 2.29
CA PRO A 118 -5.54 -16.40 1.49
C PRO A 118 -4.08 -16.00 1.68
N ALA A 119 -3.56 -16.04 2.90
CA ALA A 119 -2.16 -15.73 3.20
C ALA A 119 -1.17 -16.68 2.53
N GLN A 120 -1.48 -17.99 2.54
CA GLN A 120 -0.64 -18.99 1.85
C GLN A 120 -0.74 -18.83 0.33
N LEU A 121 -1.91 -18.49 -0.20
CA LEU A 121 -2.09 -18.19 -1.63
C LEU A 121 -1.23 -17.00 -2.05
N LEU A 122 -1.23 -15.90 -1.27
CA LEU A 122 -0.34 -14.77 -1.52
C LEU A 122 1.14 -15.20 -1.57
N SER A 123 1.59 -15.96 -0.59
CA SER A 123 2.96 -16.46 -0.53
C SER A 123 3.33 -17.31 -1.74
N ASN A 124 2.42 -18.20 -2.13
CA ASN A 124 2.61 -19.06 -3.31
C ASN A 124 2.68 -18.23 -4.60
N VAL A 125 1.77 -17.29 -4.79
CA VAL A 125 1.74 -16.42 -5.99
C VAL A 125 3.04 -15.62 -6.12
N VAL A 126 3.52 -15.02 -5.03
CA VAL A 126 4.80 -14.27 -5.02
C VAL A 126 5.96 -15.20 -5.37
N THR A 127 6.02 -16.36 -4.75
CA THR A 127 7.09 -17.35 -4.99
C THR A 127 7.06 -17.86 -6.42
N ASP A 128 5.90 -18.29 -6.89
CA ASP A 128 5.73 -18.87 -8.23
C ASP A 128 6.01 -17.85 -9.33
N THR A 129 5.63 -16.58 -9.11
CA THR A 129 5.94 -15.50 -10.04
C THR A 129 7.45 -15.32 -10.17
N GLN A 130 8.18 -15.27 -9.06
CA GLN A 130 9.63 -15.06 -9.08
C GLN A 130 10.44 -16.28 -9.56
N ASN A 131 9.84 -17.46 -9.55
CA ASN A 131 10.45 -18.68 -10.12
C ASN A 131 10.36 -18.74 -11.66
N GLN A 132 9.64 -17.83 -12.30
CA GLN A 132 9.63 -17.73 -13.75
C GLN A 132 10.99 -17.21 -14.27
N PRO A 133 11.45 -17.67 -15.43
CA PRO A 133 12.73 -17.20 -16.01
C PRO A 133 12.76 -15.67 -16.14
N GLY A 134 13.76 -15.04 -15.57
CA GLY A 134 13.94 -13.58 -15.60
C GLY A 134 13.02 -12.78 -14.68
N ALA A 135 12.17 -13.42 -13.87
CA ALA A 135 11.18 -12.73 -13.03
C ALA A 135 11.60 -12.57 -11.55
N ASN A 136 12.81 -12.96 -11.19
CA ASN A 136 13.27 -12.87 -9.80
C ASN A 136 13.77 -11.49 -9.43
N ILE A 137 12.91 -10.70 -8.79
CA ILE A 137 13.25 -9.36 -8.25
C ILE A 137 13.75 -9.40 -6.80
N ARG A 138 13.99 -10.60 -6.26
CA ARG A 138 14.50 -10.87 -4.90
C ARG A 138 13.59 -10.39 -3.77
N LEU A 139 12.30 -10.59 -3.94
CA LEU A 139 11.27 -10.29 -2.95
C LEU A 139 10.87 -11.58 -2.22
N THR A 140 11.32 -11.78 -0.99
CA THR A 140 11.08 -13.01 -0.24
C THR A 140 9.78 -12.93 0.57
N PRO A 141 8.79 -13.81 0.36
CA PRO A 141 7.58 -13.83 1.16
C PRO A 141 7.84 -14.33 2.58
N ARG A 142 7.23 -13.68 3.57
CA ARG A 142 7.26 -14.04 4.98
C ARG A 142 5.86 -14.01 5.56
N LEU A 143 5.44 -15.12 6.17
CA LEU A 143 4.14 -15.26 6.83
C LEU A 143 4.24 -14.91 8.31
N ALA A 144 3.34 -14.04 8.80
CA ALA A 144 3.13 -13.69 10.19
C ALA A 144 1.64 -13.91 10.53
N LEU A 145 1.27 -15.12 10.88
CA LEU A 145 -0.12 -15.54 11.04
C LEU A 145 -0.45 -15.74 12.51
N ASN A 146 -1.12 -14.77 13.12
CA ASN A 146 -1.62 -14.88 14.49
C ASN A 146 -3.03 -15.49 14.53
N SER A 147 -3.87 -15.14 13.56
CA SER A 147 -5.21 -15.69 13.39
C SER A 147 -5.53 -15.70 11.90
N PRO A 148 -5.19 -16.77 11.18
CA PRO A 148 -5.43 -16.83 9.74
C PRO A 148 -6.92 -16.88 9.44
N PRO A 149 -7.39 -16.18 8.39
CA PRO A 149 -8.76 -16.29 7.93
C PRO A 149 -9.05 -17.70 7.40
N PRO A 150 -10.32 -18.09 7.31
CA PRO A 150 -10.71 -19.37 6.76
C PRO A 150 -10.15 -19.61 5.37
N ASN A 151 -9.96 -20.89 5.02
CA ASN A 151 -9.56 -21.26 3.67
C ASN A 151 -10.61 -20.81 2.65
N ILE A 152 -10.11 -20.40 1.50
CA ILE A 152 -10.89 -20.11 0.31
C ILE A 152 -10.63 -21.18 -0.75
N THR A 153 -11.54 -21.31 -1.71
CA THR A 153 -11.31 -22.12 -2.91
C THR A 153 -11.26 -21.17 -4.10
N PRO A 154 -10.07 -20.68 -4.46
CA PRO A 154 -9.92 -19.79 -5.61
C PRO A 154 -10.20 -20.54 -6.92
N SER A 155 -10.43 -19.80 -8.00
CA SER A 155 -10.72 -20.38 -9.31
C SER A 155 -9.82 -19.72 -10.37
N TYR A 156 -8.51 -19.81 -10.16
CA TYR A 156 -7.53 -19.32 -11.13
C TYR A 156 -6.90 -20.46 -11.88
N THR A 157 -6.93 -20.38 -13.20
CA THR A 157 -6.25 -21.35 -14.07
C THR A 157 -5.13 -20.67 -14.86
N ALA A 158 -4.05 -21.38 -15.11
CA ALA A 158 -2.89 -20.86 -15.85
C ALA A 158 -3.27 -20.26 -17.22
N ASN A 159 -4.29 -20.83 -17.88
CA ASN A 159 -4.75 -20.41 -19.21
C ASN A 159 -5.57 -19.09 -19.19
N GLN A 160 -5.90 -18.57 -18.01
CA GLN A 160 -6.63 -17.28 -17.89
C GLN A 160 -5.69 -16.08 -17.96
N TYR A 161 -4.38 -16.29 -17.85
CA TYR A 161 -3.37 -15.24 -17.86
C TYR A 161 -3.66 -14.09 -16.85
N VAL A 162 -4.21 -14.45 -15.67
CA VAL A 162 -4.48 -13.50 -14.61
C VAL A 162 -3.16 -12.95 -14.08
N THR A 163 -3.06 -11.64 -13.88
CA THR A 163 -1.84 -11.05 -13.30
C THR A 163 -1.68 -11.48 -11.84
N ALA A 164 -0.45 -11.63 -11.40
CA ALA A 164 -0.17 -11.91 -9.99
C ALA A 164 -0.76 -10.84 -9.07
N ALA A 165 -0.74 -9.56 -9.49
CA ALA A 165 -1.35 -8.45 -8.76
C ALA A 165 -2.86 -8.62 -8.55
N GLN A 166 -3.59 -9.14 -9.54
CA GLN A 166 -5.03 -9.38 -9.40
C GLN A 166 -5.32 -10.42 -8.32
N ILE A 167 -4.57 -11.53 -8.30
CA ILE A 167 -4.74 -12.58 -7.29
C ILE A 167 -4.41 -12.03 -5.89
N ILE A 168 -3.36 -11.22 -5.78
CA ILE A 168 -2.97 -10.55 -4.52
C ILE A 168 -4.09 -9.62 -4.05
N ALA A 169 -4.66 -8.80 -4.94
CA ALA A 169 -5.74 -7.88 -4.62
C ALA A 169 -7.01 -8.63 -4.15
N ASP A 170 -7.38 -9.71 -4.82
CA ASP A 170 -8.55 -10.52 -4.45
C ASP A 170 -8.38 -11.16 -3.05
N CYS A 171 -7.15 -11.60 -2.73
CA CYS A 171 -6.85 -12.14 -1.39
C CYS A 171 -6.95 -11.08 -0.29
N THR A 172 -6.45 -9.87 -0.54
CA THR A 172 -6.48 -8.78 0.46
C THR A 172 -7.85 -8.13 0.60
N ALA A 173 -8.69 -8.19 -0.44
CA ALA A 173 -10.07 -7.71 -0.38
C ALA A 173 -11.01 -8.63 0.45
N ALA A 174 -10.63 -9.89 0.64
CA ALA A 174 -11.45 -10.86 1.38
C ALA A 174 -11.28 -10.68 2.90
N ILE A 175 -12.23 -9.99 3.54
CA ILE A 175 -12.28 -9.81 5.00
C ILE A 175 -13.39 -10.68 5.58
N THR A 176 -13.03 -11.54 6.53
CA THR A 176 -13.99 -12.40 7.23
C THR A 176 -14.34 -11.79 8.59
N PRO A 177 -15.64 -11.54 8.91
CA PRO A 177 -16.04 -11.05 10.23
C PRO A 177 -15.53 -11.96 11.35
N GLY A 178 -14.92 -11.37 12.39
CA GLY A 178 -14.38 -12.10 13.53
C GLY A 178 -13.01 -12.79 13.30
N SER A 179 -12.56 -12.88 12.05
CA SER A 179 -11.26 -13.50 11.72
C SER A 179 -10.32 -12.55 10.99
N GLY A 180 -10.82 -11.36 10.60
CA GLY A 180 -10.04 -10.38 9.87
C GLY A 180 -9.76 -10.74 8.42
N GLY A 181 -8.74 -10.14 7.87
CA GLY A 181 -8.30 -10.30 6.49
C GLY A 181 -6.84 -10.72 6.40
N VAL A 182 -6.25 -10.42 5.28
CA VAL A 182 -4.82 -10.58 5.05
C VAL A 182 -4.28 -9.24 4.57
N ASP A 183 -3.25 -8.77 5.22
CA ASP A 183 -2.52 -7.59 4.81
C ASP A 183 -1.13 -7.95 4.34
N TYR A 184 -0.55 -7.10 3.49
CA TYR A 184 0.86 -7.17 3.16
C TYR A 184 1.54 -5.80 3.16
N TYR A 185 2.84 -5.81 3.37
CA TYR A 185 3.73 -4.68 3.21
C TYR A 185 5.15 -5.17 2.93
N VAL A 186 5.97 -4.32 2.35
CA VAL A 186 7.37 -4.65 2.07
C VAL A 186 8.27 -4.00 3.12
N THR A 187 9.25 -4.76 3.59
CA THR A 187 10.36 -4.24 4.41
C THR A 187 11.68 -4.51 3.70
N ASP A 188 12.59 -3.58 3.86
CA ASP A 188 13.85 -3.57 3.16
C ASP A 188 15.01 -3.52 4.16
N ALA A 189 16.11 -4.18 3.84
CA ALA A 189 17.34 -4.15 4.61
C ALA A 189 18.55 -4.33 3.68
N PHE A 190 19.73 -3.87 4.10
CA PHE A 190 20.96 -4.27 3.46
C PHE A 190 21.45 -5.59 4.05
N ILE A 191 21.72 -6.58 3.21
CA ILE A 191 22.34 -7.85 3.56
C ILE A 191 23.58 -8.02 2.68
N ASN A 192 24.75 -8.11 3.30
CA ASN A 192 26.04 -8.21 2.61
C ASN A 192 26.26 -7.07 1.60
N GLY A 193 25.85 -5.85 1.95
CA GLY A 193 26.00 -4.65 1.11
C GLY A 193 25.03 -4.52 -0.06
N ALA A 194 24.09 -5.45 -0.22
CA ALA A 194 23.07 -5.39 -1.25
C ALA A 194 21.65 -5.29 -0.65
N PRO A 195 20.69 -4.60 -1.31
CA PRO A 195 19.32 -4.49 -0.83
C PRO A 195 18.61 -5.84 -0.88
N ALA A 196 18.02 -6.22 0.24
CA ALA A 196 17.18 -7.40 0.39
C ALA A 196 15.76 -6.98 0.78
N HIS A 197 14.76 -7.64 0.21
CA HIS A 197 13.37 -7.25 0.32
C HIS A 197 12.53 -8.40 0.87
N THR A 198 11.69 -8.09 1.85
CA THR A 198 10.77 -9.05 2.45
C THR A 198 9.33 -8.62 2.20
N PHE A 199 8.55 -9.49 1.56
CA PHE A 199 7.11 -9.34 1.39
C PHE A 199 6.43 -9.95 2.61
N ASN A 200 6.13 -9.10 3.60
CA ASN A 200 5.49 -9.54 4.84
C ASN A 200 3.99 -9.71 4.60
N ILE A 201 3.46 -10.87 4.92
CA ILE A 201 2.05 -11.23 4.86
C ILE A 201 1.59 -11.47 6.29
N ALA A 202 0.62 -10.71 6.76
CA ALA A 202 0.12 -10.82 8.11
C ALA A 202 -1.40 -11.05 8.14
N ALA A 203 -1.83 -11.87 9.07
CA ALA A 203 -3.23 -12.08 9.38
C ALA A 203 -3.43 -12.13 10.91
N PRO A 204 -4.49 -11.51 11.44
CA PRO A 204 -5.64 -10.93 10.75
C PRO A 204 -5.36 -9.52 10.15
N ARG A 205 -4.23 -8.91 10.50
CA ARG A 205 -3.80 -7.57 10.04
C ARG A 205 -2.30 -7.35 10.23
N CYS A 206 -1.74 -6.40 9.48
CA CYS A 206 -0.44 -5.81 9.77
C CYS A 206 -0.53 -4.73 10.86
N GLY A 207 0.61 -4.45 11.50
CA GLY A 207 0.77 -3.35 12.45
C GLY A 207 0.23 -3.65 13.85
N ARG A 208 0.56 -2.77 14.77
CA ARG A 208 0.13 -2.81 16.18
C ARG A 208 -1.28 -2.22 16.28
N ASP A 209 -2.12 -2.83 17.10
CA ASP A 209 -3.47 -2.35 17.39
C ASP A 209 -3.46 -1.20 18.42
N SER A 210 -4.64 -0.67 18.71
CA SER A 210 -4.83 0.43 19.66
C SER A 210 -4.38 0.12 21.09
N THR A 211 -4.23 -1.16 21.45
CA THR A 211 -3.77 -1.59 22.78
C THR A 211 -2.25 -1.64 22.89
N SER A 212 -1.54 -1.80 21.80
CA SER A 212 -0.10 -2.03 21.72
C SER A 212 0.70 -0.96 20.99
N SER A 213 0.04 -0.10 20.20
CA SER A 213 0.72 0.88 19.35
C SER A 213 1.38 2.02 20.14
N GLY A 214 0.69 2.60 21.10
CA GLY A 214 1.16 3.79 21.82
C GLY A 214 1.35 5.04 20.93
N ALA A 215 1.13 4.95 19.62
CA ALA A 215 1.31 6.04 18.67
C ALA A 215 0.24 7.12 18.85
N THR A 216 0.65 8.39 18.88
CA THR A 216 -0.27 9.51 19.07
C THR A 216 0.05 10.69 18.16
N VAL A 217 -0.99 11.37 17.68
CA VAL A 217 -0.88 12.60 16.91
C VAL A 217 -1.79 13.68 17.50
N ASN A 218 -1.22 14.82 17.85
CA ASN A 218 -1.96 16.01 18.24
C ASN A 218 -2.15 16.93 17.03
N LEU A 219 -3.39 17.16 16.62
CA LEU A 219 -3.69 17.99 15.46
C LEU A 219 -3.27 19.46 15.62
N THR A 220 -3.13 19.95 16.85
CA THR A 220 -2.65 21.33 17.10
C THR A 220 -1.15 21.51 16.81
N GLN A 221 -0.41 20.42 16.71
CA GLN A 221 1.03 20.39 16.42
C GLN A 221 1.32 19.95 14.98
N ALA A 222 0.30 19.54 14.22
CA ALA A 222 0.45 19.20 12.82
C ALA A 222 0.70 20.47 11.98
N ILE A 223 1.55 20.36 10.96
CA ILE A 223 1.78 21.44 9.98
C ILE A 223 0.47 21.71 9.23
N ARG A 224 -0.19 20.64 8.83
CA ARG A 224 -1.48 20.69 8.13
C ARG A 224 -2.24 19.41 8.40
N TRP A 225 -3.56 19.49 8.39
CA TRP A 225 -4.44 18.31 8.32
C TRP A 225 -5.66 18.59 7.47
N ASP A 226 -6.13 17.54 6.80
CA ASP A 226 -7.37 17.51 6.05
C ASP A 226 -8.24 16.40 6.63
N TRP A 227 -9.52 16.69 6.92
CA TRP A 227 -10.47 15.74 7.51
C TRP A 227 -11.70 15.61 6.60
N PRO A 228 -11.57 14.95 5.44
CA PRO A 228 -12.66 14.80 4.49
C PRO A 228 -13.75 13.88 5.04
N LYS A 229 -14.99 14.17 4.66
CA LYS A 229 -16.12 13.25 4.80
C LYS A 229 -16.76 13.11 3.43
N ASN A 230 -16.53 11.98 2.77
CA ASN A 230 -17.02 11.73 1.42
C ASN A 230 -18.16 10.69 1.46
N ALA A 231 -19.39 11.17 1.33
CA ALA A 231 -20.56 10.29 1.26
C ALA A 231 -20.69 9.61 -0.11
N ALA A 232 -20.16 10.21 -1.19
CA ALA A 232 -20.21 9.60 -2.52
C ALA A 232 -19.34 8.34 -2.65
N ALA A 233 -18.31 8.22 -1.80
CA ALA A 233 -17.44 7.05 -1.74
C ALA A 233 -17.95 5.99 -0.75
N SER A 234 -19.17 6.15 -0.19
CA SER A 234 -19.77 5.22 0.76
C SER A 234 -21.00 4.55 0.17
N GLY A 235 -21.32 3.37 0.69
CA GLY A 235 -22.54 2.67 0.35
C GLY A 235 -23.02 1.82 1.51
N ASN A 236 -24.30 1.88 1.77
CA ASN A 236 -24.90 1.12 2.87
C ASN A 236 -25.47 -0.24 2.45
N GLN A 237 -25.23 -0.64 1.20
CA GLN A 237 -25.46 -1.98 0.69
C GLN A 237 -24.33 -2.35 -0.27
N ALA A 238 -23.66 -3.47 -0.01
CA ALA A 238 -22.66 -4.05 -0.91
C ALA A 238 -23.29 -5.21 -1.68
N ILE A 239 -23.15 -5.18 -3.00
CA ILE A 239 -23.55 -6.24 -3.92
C ILE A 239 -22.27 -6.75 -4.58
N VAL A 240 -21.90 -7.98 -4.25
CA VAL A 240 -20.70 -8.62 -4.81
C VAL A 240 -21.16 -9.76 -5.71
N VAL A 241 -20.74 -9.73 -6.97
CA VAL A 241 -21.12 -10.67 -8.01
C VAL A 241 -19.90 -11.51 -8.39
N GLY A 242 -20.06 -12.82 -8.38
CA GLY A 242 -18.98 -13.77 -8.64
C GLY A 242 -18.83 -14.20 -10.10
N ALA A 243 -18.16 -15.35 -10.31
CA ALA A 243 -17.92 -15.93 -11.61
C ALA A 243 -19.22 -16.40 -12.29
N GLY A 244 -19.27 -16.33 -13.63
CA GLY A 244 -20.40 -16.77 -14.42
C GLY A 244 -21.08 -15.64 -15.19
N SER A 245 -22.30 -15.91 -15.67
CA SER A 245 -23.10 -14.94 -16.43
C SER A 245 -24.61 -15.19 -16.20
N GLY A 246 -25.39 -14.12 -16.29
CA GLY A 246 -26.84 -14.20 -16.21
C GLY A 246 -27.39 -14.50 -14.82
N GLY A 247 -28.60 -15.03 -14.72
CA GLY A 247 -29.35 -15.20 -13.49
C GLY A 247 -28.82 -16.23 -12.50
N VAL A 248 -27.91 -17.12 -12.93
CA VAL A 248 -27.29 -18.16 -12.09
C VAL A 248 -25.93 -17.74 -11.51
N GLN A 249 -25.51 -16.53 -11.78
CA GLN A 249 -24.26 -15.99 -11.27
C GLN A 249 -24.31 -15.86 -9.73
N PRO A 250 -23.35 -16.47 -8.99
CA PRO A 250 -23.33 -16.37 -7.55
C PRO A 250 -23.15 -14.90 -7.11
N LYS A 251 -23.89 -14.50 -6.09
CA LYS A 251 -23.86 -13.12 -5.56
C LYS A 251 -24.01 -13.10 -4.06
N SER A 252 -23.40 -12.10 -3.44
CA SER A 252 -23.61 -11.77 -2.02
C SER A 252 -24.11 -10.35 -1.89
N ILE A 253 -25.14 -10.15 -1.08
CA ILE A 253 -25.70 -8.84 -0.75
C ILE A 253 -25.64 -8.67 0.75
N LYS A 254 -24.97 -7.59 1.20
CA LYS A 254 -24.84 -7.26 2.62
C LYS A 254 -25.26 -5.81 2.86
N ASP A 255 -26.00 -5.60 3.92
CA ASP A 255 -26.43 -4.27 4.36
C ASP A 255 -25.55 -3.75 5.51
N SER A 256 -25.34 -2.44 5.54
CA SER A 256 -24.78 -1.77 6.71
C SER A 256 -25.75 -1.88 7.89
N PRO A 257 -25.27 -2.04 9.13
CA PRO A 257 -26.11 -2.05 10.31
C PRO A 257 -26.75 -0.68 10.62
N LEU A 258 -26.34 0.38 9.93
CA LEU A 258 -26.90 1.71 10.10
C LEU A 258 -28.30 1.78 9.46
N PRO A 259 -29.28 2.37 10.16
CA PRO A 259 -30.62 2.58 9.61
C PRO A 259 -30.55 3.53 8.39
N ARG A 260 -31.51 3.39 7.47
CA ARG A 260 -31.60 4.19 6.25
C ARG A 260 -33.04 4.64 5.97
N GLY A 261 -33.16 5.76 5.26
CA GLY A 261 -34.45 6.25 4.77
C GLY A 261 -35.26 7.08 5.76
N GLY A 262 -34.75 7.34 6.96
CA GLY A 262 -35.35 8.26 7.94
C GLY A 262 -34.71 9.65 7.96
N LEU A 263 -35.27 10.56 8.75
CA LEU A 263 -34.71 11.89 8.96
C LEU A 263 -33.28 11.77 9.56
N GLY A 264 -32.32 12.39 8.90
CA GLY A 264 -30.91 12.32 9.30
C GLY A 264 -30.22 10.98 8.99
N GLN A 265 -30.90 10.08 8.27
CA GLN A 265 -30.36 8.79 7.83
C GLN A 265 -30.00 8.85 6.34
N PRO A 266 -28.97 8.12 5.89
CA PRO A 266 -28.61 8.08 4.48
C PRO A 266 -29.71 7.37 3.65
N PRO A 267 -29.90 7.77 2.38
CA PRO A 267 -30.69 6.99 1.43
C PRO A 267 -30.01 5.64 1.13
N LEU A 268 -30.65 4.78 0.35
CA LEU A 268 -30.01 3.59 -0.18
C LEU A 268 -28.88 3.99 -1.11
N LEU A 269 -27.66 3.57 -0.76
CA LEU A 269 -26.43 3.77 -1.54
C LEU A 269 -25.82 2.39 -1.80
N GLN A 270 -25.85 1.94 -3.05
CA GLN A 270 -25.38 0.61 -3.44
C GLN A 270 -23.97 0.67 -4.01
N MET A 271 -23.12 -0.25 -3.54
CA MET A 271 -21.79 -0.51 -4.10
C MET A 271 -21.84 -1.86 -4.80
N VAL A 272 -21.56 -1.87 -6.10
CA VAL A 272 -21.58 -3.09 -6.92
C VAL A 272 -20.16 -3.44 -7.32
N TYR A 273 -19.73 -4.66 -7.01
CA TYR A 273 -18.40 -5.19 -7.31
C TYR A 273 -18.53 -6.48 -8.11
N GLN A 274 -17.71 -6.64 -9.13
CA GLN A 274 -17.65 -7.85 -9.95
C GLN A 274 -16.32 -8.57 -9.75
N TYR A 275 -16.38 -9.83 -9.33
CA TYR A 275 -15.24 -10.72 -9.10
C TYR A 275 -15.40 -11.97 -9.98
N ASN A 276 -15.14 -11.81 -11.26
CA ASN A 276 -15.37 -12.84 -12.29
C ASN A 276 -14.57 -14.14 -12.09
N GLN A 277 -13.61 -14.14 -11.15
CA GLN A 277 -12.78 -15.29 -10.82
C GLN A 277 -13.20 -15.99 -9.52
N VAL A 278 -14.23 -15.46 -8.82
CA VAL A 278 -14.68 -15.99 -7.54
C VAL A 278 -15.99 -16.74 -7.71
N SER A 279 -15.96 -18.06 -7.53
CA SER A 279 -17.15 -18.93 -7.56
C SER A 279 -17.66 -19.33 -6.16
N SER A 280 -16.84 -19.14 -5.13
CA SER A 280 -17.18 -19.53 -3.76
C SER A 280 -18.10 -18.50 -3.10
N GLN A 281 -19.29 -18.93 -2.68
CA GLN A 281 -20.25 -18.10 -1.95
C GLN A 281 -19.65 -17.56 -0.64
N THR A 282 -18.90 -18.37 0.09
CA THR A 282 -18.23 -17.96 1.34
C THR A 282 -17.26 -16.82 1.10
N GLN A 283 -16.51 -16.86 -0.01
CA GLN A 283 -15.57 -15.79 -0.37
C GLN A 283 -16.31 -14.52 -0.80
N LEU A 284 -17.41 -14.63 -1.55
CA LEU A 284 -18.24 -13.48 -1.92
C LEU A 284 -18.86 -12.82 -0.68
N ASP A 285 -19.32 -13.63 0.29
CA ASP A 285 -19.85 -13.14 1.55
C ASP A 285 -18.78 -12.41 2.37
N ALA A 286 -17.54 -12.91 2.41
CA ALA A 286 -16.42 -12.26 3.07
C ALA A 286 -16.09 -10.92 2.42
N ILE A 287 -16.03 -10.87 1.10
CA ILE A 287 -15.77 -9.63 0.34
C ILE A 287 -16.88 -8.61 0.58
N ALA A 288 -18.15 -9.02 0.54
CA ALA A 288 -19.28 -8.13 0.76
C ALA A 288 -19.28 -7.55 2.19
N ASN A 289 -18.96 -8.37 3.20
CA ASN A 289 -18.81 -7.90 4.57
C ASN A 289 -17.65 -6.92 4.72
N GLY A 290 -16.49 -7.21 4.10
CA GLY A 290 -15.34 -6.31 4.08
C GLY A 290 -15.69 -4.95 3.49
N ASN A 291 -16.39 -4.92 2.36
CA ASN A 291 -16.83 -3.67 1.74
C ASN A 291 -17.79 -2.87 2.65
N ILE A 292 -18.74 -3.53 3.34
CA ILE A 292 -19.62 -2.85 4.30
C ILE A 292 -18.82 -2.31 5.50
N GLN A 293 -17.84 -3.01 6.00
CA GLN A 293 -17.00 -2.52 7.10
C GLN A 293 -16.21 -1.28 6.69
N MET A 294 -15.65 -1.27 5.49
CA MET A 294 -14.83 -0.16 4.99
C MET A 294 -15.65 1.04 4.53
N PHE A 295 -16.73 0.81 3.82
CA PHE A 295 -17.47 1.85 3.08
C PHE A 295 -18.91 2.02 3.53
N GLY A 296 -19.40 1.23 4.50
CA GLY A 296 -20.78 1.28 4.99
C GLY A 296 -21.15 2.55 5.76
N ARG A 297 -20.22 3.48 5.93
CA ARG A 297 -20.40 4.83 6.51
C ARG A 297 -19.70 5.83 5.59
N PRO A 298 -20.04 7.15 5.68
CA PRO A 298 -19.29 8.15 4.97
C PRO A 298 -17.78 7.96 5.18
N VAL A 299 -17.07 7.78 4.07
CA VAL A 299 -15.64 7.50 4.10
C VAL A 299 -14.93 8.77 4.59
N SER A 300 -14.16 8.62 5.66
CA SER A 300 -13.22 9.62 6.12
C SER A 300 -11.83 9.03 5.99
N VAL A 301 -10.99 9.71 5.23
CA VAL A 301 -9.57 9.37 5.06
C VAL A 301 -8.78 10.59 5.50
N PRO A 302 -8.59 10.78 6.82
CA PRO A 302 -7.83 11.91 7.31
C PRO A 302 -6.40 11.87 6.78
N VAL A 303 -5.92 13.05 6.42
CA VAL A 303 -4.54 13.26 5.95
C VAL A 303 -3.88 14.27 6.87
N ILE A 304 -2.75 13.90 7.48
CA ILE A 304 -2.06 14.74 8.48
C ILE A 304 -0.60 14.87 8.08
N THR A 305 -0.13 16.10 7.92
CA THR A 305 1.26 16.42 7.60
C THR A 305 2.02 16.80 8.87
N LEU A 306 3.12 16.12 9.10
CA LEU A 306 3.97 16.26 10.29
C LEU A 306 5.45 16.43 9.86
N PRO A 307 6.29 17.12 10.66
CA PRO A 307 7.72 17.08 10.44
C PRO A 307 8.28 15.67 10.71
N VAL A 308 9.34 15.26 10.02
CA VAL A 308 9.92 13.91 10.16
C VAL A 308 10.43 13.59 11.57
N ASP A 309 10.72 14.60 12.36
CA ASP A 309 11.19 14.53 13.75
C ASP A 309 10.08 14.85 14.76
N TYR A 310 8.81 14.79 14.37
CA TYR A 310 7.68 15.01 15.28
C TYR A 310 7.78 14.08 16.49
N ALA A 311 8.08 14.65 17.66
CA ALA A 311 8.51 13.91 18.86
C ALA A 311 7.56 12.76 19.32
N PRO A 312 6.21 12.93 19.30
CA PRO A 312 5.30 11.84 19.67
C PRO A 312 5.28 10.69 18.67
N LEU A 313 5.62 10.93 17.41
CA LEU A 313 5.58 9.93 16.33
C LEU A 313 6.66 10.22 15.27
N PRO A 314 7.97 10.13 15.61
CA PRO A 314 9.01 10.39 14.62
C PRO A 314 9.00 9.34 13.50
N LEU A 315 9.38 9.76 12.29
CA LEU A 315 9.48 8.84 11.15
C LEU A 315 10.39 7.65 11.48
N GLY A 316 9.91 6.43 11.26
CA GLY A 316 10.60 5.18 11.60
C GLY A 316 10.23 4.61 12.99
N SER A 317 9.48 5.31 13.84
CA SER A 317 8.97 4.79 15.11
C SER A 317 7.67 4.01 14.99
N PHE A 318 7.03 4.07 13.82
CA PHE A 318 5.79 3.40 13.49
C PHE A 318 5.95 2.54 12.24
N GLN A 319 5.02 1.61 12.06
CA GLN A 319 4.93 0.75 10.88
C GLN A 319 3.61 1.04 10.14
N ILE A 320 3.62 0.73 8.85
CA ILE A 320 2.37 0.72 8.09
C ILE A 320 1.40 -0.29 8.71
N GLY A 321 0.15 0.10 8.86
CA GLY A 321 -0.85 -0.72 9.52
C GLY A 321 -1.00 -0.52 11.04
N ASP A 322 -0.09 0.22 11.69
CA ASP A 322 -0.23 0.57 13.11
C ASP A 322 -1.46 1.45 13.35
N ASP A 323 -2.13 1.24 14.48
CA ASP A 323 -3.13 2.17 14.95
C ASP A 323 -2.47 3.39 15.59
N VAL A 324 -3.00 4.56 15.32
CA VAL A 324 -2.57 5.83 15.88
C VAL A 324 -3.75 6.55 16.53
N ARG A 325 -3.57 7.06 17.73
CA ARG A 325 -4.56 7.90 18.39
C ARG A 325 -4.42 9.33 17.90
N VAL A 326 -5.43 9.83 17.20
CA VAL A 326 -5.51 11.24 16.79
C VAL A 326 -6.36 11.98 17.78
N TYR A 327 -5.84 13.08 18.32
CA TYR A 327 -6.57 13.91 19.25
C TYR A 327 -6.42 15.40 18.95
N SER A 328 -7.44 16.16 19.30
CA SER A 328 -7.48 17.61 19.28
C SER A 328 -8.29 18.09 20.48
N PRO A 329 -7.87 19.14 21.19
CA PRO A 329 -8.73 19.81 22.17
C PRO A 329 -9.97 20.38 21.47
N THR A 330 -10.90 20.89 22.27
CA THR A 330 -12.06 21.62 21.76
C THR A 330 -11.63 22.76 20.86
N SER A 331 -12.19 22.82 19.68
CA SER A 331 -11.88 23.81 18.64
C SER A 331 -13.11 24.07 17.77
N PRO A 332 -13.11 25.12 16.91
CA PRO A 332 -14.20 25.32 15.95
C PRO A 332 -14.47 24.13 15.04
N TRP A 333 -13.43 23.35 14.71
CA TRP A 333 -13.50 22.15 13.86
C TRP A 333 -14.00 20.92 14.63
N PHE A 334 -13.67 20.85 15.91
CA PHE A 334 -14.03 19.78 16.83
C PHE A 334 -14.63 20.35 18.10
N PRO A 335 -15.91 20.80 18.11
CA PRO A 335 -16.53 21.49 19.25
C PRO A 335 -16.60 20.66 20.55
N ARG A 336 -16.50 19.34 20.42
CA ARG A 336 -16.45 18.41 21.57
C ARG A 336 -15.05 17.82 21.81
N GLY A 337 -14.02 18.39 21.13
CA GLY A 337 -12.73 17.75 21.01
C GLY A 337 -12.76 16.53 20.11
N LEU A 338 -11.60 15.98 19.81
CA LEU A 338 -11.40 14.74 19.07
C LEU A 338 -10.49 13.82 19.86
N SER A 339 -10.80 12.54 19.94
CA SER A 339 -9.91 11.50 20.46
C SER A 339 -10.35 10.17 19.90
N GLU A 340 -9.79 9.82 18.75
CA GLU A 340 -10.17 8.63 17.99
C GLU A 340 -8.93 7.82 17.58
N TRP A 341 -9.11 6.51 17.47
CA TRP A 341 -8.10 5.62 16.92
C TRP A 341 -8.29 5.47 15.41
N TRP A 342 -7.18 5.57 14.70
CA TRP A 342 -7.09 5.44 13.25
C TRP A 342 -5.95 4.51 12.89
N ARG A 343 -6.05 3.87 11.75
CA ARG A 343 -5.01 3.00 11.21
C ARG A 343 -4.19 3.74 10.17
N ILE A 344 -2.88 3.65 10.24
CA ILE A 344 -1.97 4.20 9.22
C ILE A 344 -2.07 3.34 7.96
N ALA A 345 -2.81 3.84 6.96
CA ALA A 345 -3.01 3.15 5.69
C ALA A 345 -1.89 3.47 4.68
N ALA A 346 -1.36 4.70 4.75
CA ALA A 346 -0.23 5.12 3.95
C ALA A 346 0.55 6.23 4.65
N TYR A 347 1.79 6.40 4.27
CA TYR A 347 2.52 7.64 4.52
C TYR A 347 3.37 8.02 3.32
N THR A 348 3.51 9.33 3.09
CA THR A 348 4.36 9.89 2.04
C THR A 348 5.42 10.77 2.69
N VAL A 349 6.68 10.53 2.39
CA VAL A 349 7.81 11.34 2.87
C VAL A 349 8.27 12.24 1.75
N THR A 350 8.47 13.52 2.07
CA THR A 350 8.98 14.52 1.13
C THR A 350 10.18 15.23 1.73
N TYR A 351 11.25 15.27 0.96
CA TYR A 351 12.46 16.01 1.29
C TYR A 351 12.55 17.20 0.32
N PRO A 352 12.07 18.39 0.73
CA PRO A 352 12.15 19.58 -0.13
C PRO A 352 13.61 20.02 -0.28
N ASP A 353 13.92 20.72 -1.36
CA ASP A 353 15.27 21.30 -1.57
C ASP A 353 15.58 22.36 -0.52
N GLU A 354 14.56 23.10 -0.09
CA GLU A 354 14.64 24.06 1.00
C GLU A 354 13.54 23.78 2.04
N GLY A 355 13.87 23.90 3.32
CA GLY A 355 12.93 23.74 4.42
C GLY A 355 13.07 22.43 5.19
N VAL A 356 12.00 22.02 5.85
CA VAL A 356 11.98 20.87 6.74
C VAL A 356 11.35 19.66 6.01
N ALA A 357 12.03 18.54 6.08
CA ALA A 357 11.46 17.29 5.59
C ALA A 357 10.18 16.94 6.37
N THR A 358 9.17 16.49 5.65
CA THR A 358 7.86 16.18 6.20
C THR A 358 7.41 14.78 5.83
N TYR A 359 6.51 14.23 6.63
CA TYR A 359 5.75 13.07 6.22
C TYR A 359 4.25 13.33 6.36
N GLN A 360 3.47 12.77 5.46
CA GLN A 360 2.03 12.89 5.41
C GLN A 360 1.42 11.53 5.69
N LEU A 361 0.67 11.40 6.79
CA LEU A 361 -0.11 10.21 7.12
C LEU A 361 -1.43 10.23 6.38
N THR A 362 -1.80 9.11 5.79
CA THR A 362 -3.15 8.81 5.30
C THR A 362 -3.75 7.75 6.20
N LEU A 363 -4.90 8.05 6.80
CA LEU A 363 -5.47 7.25 7.86
C LEU A 363 -6.79 6.61 7.40
N ASN A 364 -6.98 5.34 7.75
CA ASN A 364 -8.25 4.63 7.59
C ASN A 364 -8.83 4.24 8.97
N ARG A 365 -10.12 3.92 9.03
CA ARG A 365 -10.69 3.33 10.24
C ARG A 365 -10.03 1.99 10.52
N PRO A 366 -9.69 1.68 11.79
CA PRO A 366 -9.21 0.34 12.14
C PRO A 366 -10.29 -0.69 11.80
N PRO A 367 -9.91 -1.84 11.23
CA PRO A 367 -10.86 -2.93 11.03
C PRO A 367 -11.37 -3.43 12.38
N VAL A 368 -12.65 -3.72 12.47
CA VAL A 368 -13.30 -4.33 13.63
C VAL A 368 -13.38 -5.82 13.36
N PHE A 369 -12.69 -6.61 14.18
CA PHE A 369 -12.68 -8.06 14.09
C PHE A 369 -13.57 -8.69 15.16
#